data_ad46075dda7e5a7ea994162a6f215e1c
#
_entry.id   ad46075dda7e5a7ea994162a6f215e1c
#
_cell.length_a   1.000
_cell.length_b   1.000
_cell.length_c   1.000
_cell.angle_alpha   90.00
_cell.angle_beta   90.00
_cell.angle_gamma   90.00
#
_symmetry.space_group_name_H-M   'P 1'
#
loop_
_entity.id
_entity.type
_entity.pdbx_description
1 polymer ?
#
loop_
_entity_poly.entity_id
_entity_poly.type
_entity_poly.pdbx_seq_one_letter_code
_entity_poly.pdbx_strand_id
1 'polypeptide(L)'
;MFMKTKEKICRRKSLLWSMLFLLLFGWFLPLLVTNGIMSIMATRKVHTQIDRSVTTSMEKAAEIMELQLAESETASKNASYLNVIREAYLTYQDGGNRRDFQTTVFTFLEQQYMFHKNCQAVNLVFREYPDDIYYTYNNSTGGTYRDITYFKTYVAKDLLEEMDDLDTRTELRSYDGRLYMIRNLVDSKFHPFAILAIELNEESLMESLKSVWGYENAVVYLDGTYALSMEGGDSLHYGEEQQNRLAENDSFIEHASGRQNPYVYKRLKLYHSTLDCVVELDRSAIYAEIKTIRYVYGILAVFALPLVFIIYNFLNKRVNRPVQDLIKVFDVVRAGEYGTQIENMANSEEFYHMEESFNYMSSQLKQQFDKIYMEEIALRDAKIMALQSQINPHFLNNTLEIINWEARLNGNMRVSQMIEALSTMLEATMNRKADPYNTVAEEMEYVDAYLYIITQRYGEKFTCRKEIDESLLNYKIPRLIVQPIAENAIEHGMSITREGELVIRLYRKREDLLCIEIENNRALSEEDQAKIHKLLNEEPNPQKEHRVSLGIRNVDQRLRMMYGPECGLFISNNKNNHTVSTILVKIDERRQQ
;
A
#
# COMPACT_ATOMS: atom_id res chain seq x y z
N MET A 1 -24.32 -30.90 -28.20
CA MET A 1 -22.85 -31.03 -28.24
C MET A 1 -22.21 -29.67 -27.94
N PHE A 2 -22.50 -29.12 -26.74
CA PHE A 2 -21.94 -27.89 -26.23
C PHE A 2 -21.63 -28.10 -24.74
N MET A 3 -20.53 -28.77 -24.45
CA MET A 3 -20.05 -28.85 -23.08
C MET A 3 -18.56 -29.16 -23.07
N LYS A 4 -17.84 -28.34 -22.32
CA LYS A 4 -16.42 -28.45 -21.93
C LYS A 4 -15.39 -27.78 -22.83
N THR A 5 -15.42 -26.47 -22.88
CA THR A 5 -14.20 -25.70 -22.78
C THR A 5 -14.14 -25.13 -21.35
N LYS A 6 -13.61 -25.92 -20.43
CA LYS A 6 -13.08 -25.39 -19.16
C LYS A 6 -11.89 -24.53 -19.54
N GLU A 7 -12.14 -23.25 -19.69
CA GLU A 7 -11.12 -22.22 -19.76
C GLU A 7 -10.16 -22.41 -18.59
N LYS A 8 -8.90 -22.64 -18.91
CA LYS A 8 -7.79 -22.22 -18.06
C LYS A 8 -7.99 -20.72 -17.84
N ILE A 9 -8.68 -20.35 -16.78
CA ILE A 9 -8.63 -19.02 -16.21
C ILE A 9 -7.18 -18.87 -15.73
N CYS A 10 -6.32 -18.49 -16.65
CA CYS A 10 -5.04 -17.89 -16.33
C CYS A 10 -5.41 -16.76 -15.36
N ARG A 11 -5.07 -16.88 -14.08
CA ARG A 11 -5.31 -15.84 -13.07
C ARG A 11 -4.64 -14.57 -13.60
N ARG A 12 -5.38 -13.79 -14.36
CA ARG A 12 -4.93 -12.49 -14.84
C ARG A 12 -4.68 -11.64 -13.60
N LYS A 13 -3.41 -11.36 -13.32
CA LYS A 13 -3.04 -10.47 -12.23
C LYS A 13 -3.74 -9.14 -12.45
N SER A 14 -4.32 -8.57 -11.41
CA SER A 14 -4.95 -7.26 -11.53
C SER A 14 -3.93 -6.22 -12.03
N LEU A 15 -4.40 -5.22 -12.77
CA LEU A 15 -3.57 -4.13 -13.26
C LEU A 15 -2.71 -3.52 -12.14
N LEU A 16 -3.33 -3.34 -10.97
CA LEU A 16 -2.67 -2.84 -9.75
C LEU A 16 -1.47 -3.72 -9.32
N TRP A 17 -1.61 -5.05 -9.35
CA TRP A 17 -0.51 -5.97 -9.03
C TRP A 17 0.63 -5.88 -10.05
N SER A 18 0.30 -5.71 -11.33
CA SER A 18 1.32 -5.55 -12.37
C SER A 18 2.06 -4.22 -12.24
N MET A 19 1.34 -3.13 -11.95
CA MET A 19 1.93 -1.81 -11.69
C MET A 19 2.79 -1.81 -10.42
N LEU A 20 2.31 -2.43 -9.32
CA LEU A 20 3.09 -2.59 -8.09
C LEU A 20 4.37 -3.39 -8.32
N PHE A 21 4.28 -4.48 -9.07
CA PHE A 21 5.45 -5.29 -9.41
C PHE A 21 6.46 -4.48 -10.20
N LEU A 22 6.02 -3.75 -11.22
CA LEU A 22 6.87 -2.90 -12.05
C LEU A 22 7.52 -1.76 -11.24
N LEU A 23 6.78 -1.14 -10.34
CA LEU A 23 7.27 -0.10 -9.43
C LEU A 23 8.30 -0.66 -8.43
N LEU A 24 8.00 -1.83 -7.86
CA LEU A 24 8.85 -2.46 -6.83
C LEU A 24 10.15 -3.01 -7.45
N PHE A 25 10.06 -3.72 -8.57
CA PHE A 25 11.21 -4.33 -9.23
C PHE A 25 11.91 -3.41 -10.23
N GLY A 26 11.18 -2.52 -10.91
CA GLY A 26 11.75 -1.60 -11.88
C GLY A 26 12.39 -0.35 -11.27
N TRP A 27 11.89 0.10 -10.13
CA TRP A 27 12.36 1.34 -9.50
C TRP A 27 12.88 1.19 -8.09
N PHE A 28 12.08 0.61 -7.18
CA PHE A 28 12.41 0.58 -5.75
C PHE A 28 13.57 -0.36 -5.44
N LEU A 29 13.56 -1.56 -5.99
CA LEU A 29 14.65 -2.53 -5.78
C LEU A 29 15.99 -2.04 -6.35
N PRO A 30 16.10 -1.54 -7.59
CA PRO A 30 17.34 -0.95 -8.10
C PRO A 30 17.82 0.24 -7.27
N LEU A 31 16.90 1.10 -6.80
CA LEU A 31 17.23 2.25 -5.95
C LEU A 31 17.81 1.80 -4.61
N LEU A 32 17.23 0.79 -3.96
CA LEU A 32 17.78 0.22 -2.73
C LEU A 32 19.14 -0.45 -2.96
N VAL A 33 19.27 -1.21 -4.03
CA VAL A 33 20.55 -1.87 -4.38
C VAL A 33 21.63 -0.84 -4.66
N THR A 34 21.36 0.17 -5.46
CA THR A 34 22.32 1.25 -5.75
C THR A 34 22.67 2.05 -4.50
N ASN A 35 21.69 2.38 -3.64
CA ASN A 35 21.92 3.02 -2.35
C ASN A 35 22.82 2.16 -1.44
N GLY A 36 22.57 0.86 -1.37
CA GLY A 36 23.40 -0.09 -0.63
C GLY A 36 24.83 -0.17 -1.16
N ILE A 37 24.99 -0.32 -2.47
CA ILE A 37 26.30 -0.34 -3.13
C ILE A 37 27.05 0.97 -2.87
N MET A 38 26.40 2.12 -3.06
CA MET A 38 27.00 3.43 -2.82
C MET A 38 27.42 3.62 -1.35
N SER A 39 26.60 3.17 -0.40
CA SER A 39 26.94 3.19 1.04
C SER A 39 28.18 2.34 1.33
N ILE A 40 28.27 1.13 0.77
CA ILE A 40 29.45 0.26 0.93
C ILE A 40 30.68 0.89 0.29
N MET A 41 30.57 1.41 -0.93
CA MET A 41 31.67 2.05 -1.63
C MET A 41 32.16 3.31 -0.90
N ALA A 42 31.23 4.17 -0.45
CA ALA A 42 31.57 5.38 0.32
C ALA A 42 32.27 5.00 1.63
N THR A 43 31.74 4.04 2.37
CA THR A 43 32.35 3.55 3.61
C THR A 43 33.76 2.99 3.36
N ARG A 44 33.95 2.17 2.34
CA ARG A 44 35.29 1.64 1.98
C ARG A 44 36.25 2.75 1.59
N LYS A 45 35.81 3.72 0.79
CA LYS A 45 36.65 4.86 0.37
C LYS A 45 37.09 5.67 1.57
N VAL A 46 36.20 5.96 2.52
CA VAL A 46 36.51 6.68 3.73
C VAL A 46 37.46 5.88 4.62
N HIS A 47 37.27 4.57 4.79
CA HIS A 47 38.24 3.72 5.49
C HIS A 47 39.63 3.82 4.89
N THR A 48 39.75 3.65 3.57
CA THR A 48 41.07 3.76 2.90
C THR A 48 41.68 5.14 3.04
N GLN A 49 40.87 6.21 3.05
CA GLN A 49 41.36 7.58 3.24
C GLN A 49 41.82 7.80 4.68
N ILE A 50 41.09 7.28 5.66
CA ILE A 50 41.49 7.30 7.09
C ILE A 50 42.81 6.59 7.26
N ASP A 51 42.93 5.35 6.79
CA ASP A 51 44.16 4.56 6.91
C ASP A 51 45.37 5.32 6.30
N ARG A 52 45.16 5.89 5.12
CA ARG A 52 46.19 6.70 4.47
C ARG A 52 46.54 7.95 5.27
N SER A 53 45.57 8.64 5.85
CA SER A 53 45.80 9.83 6.67
C SER A 53 46.55 9.49 7.94
N VAL A 54 46.18 8.42 8.63
CA VAL A 54 46.83 7.90 9.83
C VAL A 54 48.28 7.50 9.50
N THR A 55 48.48 6.68 8.46
CA THR A 55 49.82 6.24 8.05
C THR A 55 50.72 7.43 7.70
N THR A 56 50.21 8.38 6.90
CA THR A 56 50.98 9.54 6.48
C THR A 56 51.33 10.45 7.66
N SER A 57 50.41 10.68 8.60
CA SER A 57 50.68 11.47 9.79
C SER A 57 51.66 10.75 10.74
N MET A 58 51.55 9.43 10.87
CA MET A 58 52.50 8.63 11.64
C MET A 58 53.92 8.63 11.04
N GLU A 59 54.04 8.52 9.71
CA GLU A 59 55.32 8.60 9.02
C GLU A 59 55.99 9.95 9.25
N LYS A 60 55.24 11.06 9.14
CA LYS A 60 55.78 12.41 9.43
C LYS A 60 56.18 12.60 10.90
N ALA A 61 55.37 12.09 11.83
CA ALA A 61 55.69 12.13 13.25
C ALA A 61 56.97 11.36 13.55
N ALA A 62 57.13 10.19 12.95
CA ALA A 62 58.32 9.35 13.05
C ALA A 62 59.56 10.03 12.46
N GLU A 63 59.43 10.67 11.28
CA GLU A 63 60.51 11.44 10.64
C GLU A 63 60.98 12.61 11.53
N ILE A 64 60.04 13.33 12.15
CA ILE A 64 60.39 14.41 13.10
C ILE A 64 61.16 13.84 14.31
N MET A 65 60.69 12.73 14.87
CA MET A 65 61.37 12.08 15.99
C MET A 65 62.77 11.61 15.59
N GLU A 66 62.96 11.04 14.41
CA GLU A 66 64.25 10.61 13.87
C GLU A 66 65.19 11.81 13.74
N LEU A 67 64.74 12.98 13.24
CA LEU A 67 65.49 14.21 13.17
C LEU A 67 65.90 14.70 14.54
N GLN A 68 65.01 14.67 15.54
CA GLN A 68 65.32 15.08 16.92
C GLN A 68 66.41 14.18 17.57
N LEU A 69 66.32 12.87 17.33
CA LEU A 69 67.34 11.93 17.79
C LEU A 69 68.68 12.15 17.08
N ALA A 70 68.64 12.38 15.78
CA ALA A 70 69.86 12.70 15.02
C ALA A 70 70.57 14.04 15.46
N GLU A 71 69.75 15.06 15.81
CA GLU A 71 70.25 16.28 16.39
C GLU A 71 70.96 16.04 17.75
N SER A 72 70.27 15.20 18.60
CA SER A 72 70.84 14.83 19.91
C SER A 72 72.11 13.99 19.78
N GLU A 73 72.12 13.07 18.78
CA GLU A 73 73.36 12.33 18.45
C GLU A 73 74.50 13.26 18.00
N THR A 74 74.18 14.22 17.15
CA THR A 74 75.13 15.19 16.69
C THR A 74 75.71 16.05 17.88
N ALA A 75 74.82 16.46 18.79
CA ALA A 75 75.20 17.13 20.01
C ALA A 75 76.14 16.26 20.88
N SER A 76 75.82 14.93 21.00
CA SER A 76 76.73 14.02 21.73
C SER A 76 78.13 13.89 21.10
N LYS A 77 78.16 13.91 19.76
CA LYS A 77 79.46 13.87 19.01
C LYS A 77 80.30 15.09 19.22
N ASN A 78 79.71 16.27 19.44
CA ASN A 78 80.46 17.50 19.69
C ASN A 78 81.34 17.39 20.92
N ALA A 79 80.91 16.67 21.96
CA ALA A 79 81.73 16.42 23.14
C ALA A 79 83.05 15.69 22.83
N SER A 80 83.05 14.80 21.84
CA SER A 80 84.19 14.04 21.39
C SER A 80 85.07 14.86 20.42
N TYR A 81 84.42 15.56 19.46
CA TYR A 81 85.18 16.24 18.38
C TYR A 81 85.83 17.57 18.75
N LEU A 82 85.20 18.31 19.66
CA LEU A 82 85.77 19.62 20.09
C LEU A 82 86.97 19.50 20.98
N ASN A 83 87.32 18.29 21.41
CA ASN A 83 88.52 17.98 22.22
C ASN A 83 88.66 18.74 23.57
N VAL A 84 87.75 19.67 23.89
CA VAL A 84 87.81 20.51 25.09
C VAL A 84 87.83 19.69 26.37
N ILE A 85 86.97 18.74 26.48
CA ILE A 85 86.86 17.82 27.63
C ILE A 85 88.14 16.97 27.74
N ARG A 86 88.57 16.41 26.62
CA ARG A 86 89.75 15.55 26.55
C ARG A 86 91.04 16.33 26.95
N GLU A 87 91.27 17.51 26.41
CA GLU A 87 92.40 18.34 26.74
C GLU A 87 92.40 18.79 28.22
N ALA A 88 91.24 19.19 28.73
CA ALA A 88 91.05 19.50 30.14
C ALA A 88 91.40 18.32 31.05
N TYR A 89 90.91 17.11 30.69
CA TYR A 89 91.20 15.88 31.42
C TYR A 89 92.66 15.49 31.41
N LEU A 90 93.34 15.51 30.27
CA LEU A 90 94.76 15.23 30.17
C LEU A 90 95.58 16.23 30.94
N THR A 91 95.30 17.56 30.84
CA THR A 91 95.96 18.58 31.60
C THR A 91 95.84 18.37 33.12
N TYR A 92 94.63 17.93 33.56
CA TYR A 92 94.38 17.62 34.97
C TYR A 92 95.19 16.39 35.44
N GLN A 93 95.25 15.33 34.61
CA GLN A 93 96.08 14.14 34.90
C GLN A 93 97.59 14.50 34.99
N ASP A 94 98.06 15.41 34.17
CA ASP A 94 99.48 15.92 34.20
C ASP A 94 99.79 16.85 35.38
N GLY A 95 98.85 16.95 36.36
CA GLY A 95 99.07 17.75 37.58
C GLY A 95 98.43 19.13 37.54
N GLY A 96 97.53 19.38 36.59
CA GLY A 96 96.82 20.64 36.50
C GLY A 96 95.83 20.88 37.66
N ASN A 97 95.31 22.11 37.77
CA ASN A 97 94.44 22.54 38.86
C ASN A 97 93.04 21.95 38.70
N ARG A 98 92.53 21.24 39.73
CA ARG A 98 91.20 20.67 39.78
C ARG A 98 90.10 21.70 39.50
N ARG A 99 90.23 22.93 40.00
CA ARG A 99 89.23 23.99 39.80
C ARG A 99 89.13 24.41 38.34
N ASP A 100 90.28 24.55 37.67
CA ASP A 100 90.29 24.91 36.23
C ASP A 100 89.70 23.81 35.37
N PHE A 101 90.03 22.56 35.69
CA PHE A 101 89.36 21.37 35.06
C PHE A 101 87.86 21.40 35.24
N GLN A 102 87.37 21.52 36.47
CA GLN A 102 85.96 21.58 36.77
C GLN A 102 85.26 22.74 36.04
N THR A 103 85.84 23.95 36.08
CA THR A 103 85.27 25.11 35.41
C THR A 103 85.19 24.93 33.90
N THR A 104 86.19 24.35 33.27
CA THR A 104 86.21 24.09 31.82
C THR A 104 85.14 23.09 31.42
N VAL A 105 85.03 21.99 32.17
CA VAL A 105 84.01 20.95 31.89
C VAL A 105 82.61 21.53 32.07
N PHE A 106 82.33 22.22 33.19
CA PHE A 106 80.98 22.79 33.41
C PHE A 106 80.61 23.81 32.35
N THR A 107 81.55 24.75 32.03
CA THR A 107 81.33 25.78 31.00
C THR A 107 81.03 25.14 29.63
N PHE A 108 81.79 24.10 29.29
CA PHE A 108 81.53 23.37 28.05
C PHE A 108 80.12 22.73 28.02
N LEU A 109 79.73 22.04 29.10
CA LEU A 109 78.38 21.39 29.18
C LEU A 109 77.27 22.45 29.10
N GLU A 110 77.42 23.57 29.83
CA GLU A 110 76.43 24.66 29.77
C GLU A 110 76.34 25.28 28.38
N GLN A 111 77.45 25.60 27.72
CA GLN A 111 77.43 26.20 26.38
C GLN A 111 76.85 25.30 25.30
N GLN A 112 77.06 23.98 25.39
CA GLN A 112 76.64 23.05 24.37
C GLN A 112 75.22 22.55 24.58
N TYR A 113 74.76 22.38 25.83
CA TYR A 113 73.53 21.59 26.09
C TYR A 113 72.46 22.36 26.85
N MET A 114 72.77 23.45 27.59
CA MET A 114 71.80 24.15 28.45
C MET A 114 70.59 24.68 27.70
N PHE A 115 70.68 24.97 26.40
CA PHE A 115 69.64 25.51 25.57
C PHE A 115 69.21 24.53 24.44
N HIS A 116 69.67 23.28 24.51
CA HIS A 116 69.36 22.30 23.49
C HIS A 116 67.97 21.76 23.73
N LYS A 117 67.04 21.95 22.77
CA LYS A 117 65.60 21.64 22.92
C LYS A 117 65.31 20.18 23.23
N ASN A 118 66.12 19.27 22.69
CA ASN A 118 65.92 17.84 22.84
C ASN A 118 66.59 17.23 24.07
N CYS A 119 67.30 18.05 24.85
CA CYS A 119 68.02 17.61 26.05
C CYS A 119 67.33 18.15 27.30
N GLN A 120 67.05 17.25 28.26
CA GLN A 120 66.55 17.60 29.59
C GLN A 120 67.66 17.82 30.59
N ALA A 121 68.56 16.85 30.67
CA ALA A 121 69.79 16.96 31.50
C ALA A 121 70.95 16.29 30.76
N VAL A 122 72.13 16.69 31.06
CA VAL A 122 73.35 16.08 30.53
C VAL A 122 74.28 15.81 31.67
N ASN A 123 74.81 14.61 31.75
CA ASN A 123 75.67 14.12 32.79
C ASN A 123 76.99 13.63 32.15
N LEU A 124 78.12 13.99 32.76
CA LEU A 124 79.39 13.48 32.35
C LEU A 124 80.12 12.90 33.58
N VAL A 125 80.56 11.66 33.47
CA VAL A 125 81.21 10.90 34.55
C VAL A 125 82.57 10.43 34.03
N PHE A 126 83.63 10.70 34.82
CA PHE A 126 84.94 10.22 34.47
C PHE A 126 85.24 8.88 35.17
N ARG A 127 85.92 7.98 34.46
CA ARG A 127 86.26 6.65 34.94
C ARG A 127 87.11 6.68 36.25
N GLU A 128 88.06 7.55 36.30
CA GLU A 128 88.96 7.68 37.44
C GLU A 128 88.33 8.41 38.61
N TYR A 129 87.30 9.18 38.39
CA TYR A 129 86.59 9.98 39.39
C TYR A 129 85.08 9.72 39.40
N PRO A 130 84.64 8.50 39.67
CA PRO A 130 83.27 8.09 39.51
C PRO A 130 82.26 8.83 40.42
N ASP A 131 82.74 9.38 41.53
CA ASP A 131 81.92 10.15 42.46
C ASP A 131 81.67 11.58 42.00
N ASP A 132 82.50 12.09 41.09
CA ASP A 132 82.45 13.46 40.55
C ASP A 132 81.59 13.44 39.28
N ILE A 133 80.32 13.85 39.36
CA ILE A 133 79.45 14.02 38.22
C ILE A 133 79.40 15.46 37.80
N TYR A 134 79.79 15.73 36.54
CA TYR A 134 79.62 16.99 35.87
C TYR A 134 78.35 17.04 35.11
N TYR A 135 77.56 18.10 35.26
CA TYR A 135 76.23 18.14 34.70
C TYR A 135 75.77 19.53 34.26
N THR A 136 74.78 19.52 33.42
CA THR A 136 73.95 20.70 33.16
C THR A 136 72.51 20.19 32.94
N TYR A 137 71.53 21.04 33.15
CA TYR A 137 70.13 20.73 32.85
C TYR A 137 69.46 21.94 32.20
N ASN A 138 68.49 21.65 31.38
CA ASN A 138 67.75 22.66 30.62
C ASN A 138 66.48 23.03 31.34
N ASN A 139 66.41 24.16 32.01
CA ASN A 139 65.23 24.64 32.72
C ASN A 139 64.03 24.91 31.77
N SER A 140 64.29 25.25 30.50
CA SER A 140 63.23 25.54 29.52
C SER A 140 62.50 24.28 29.03
N THR A 141 63.12 23.12 29.22
CA THR A 141 62.52 21.80 28.89
C THR A 141 62.12 21.06 30.16
N GLY A 142 62.03 21.69 31.28
CA GLY A 142 61.62 21.08 32.55
C GLY A 142 62.73 20.33 33.29
N GLY A 143 63.98 20.38 32.80
CA GLY A 143 65.11 19.75 33.46
C GLY A 143 65.36 20.34 34.83
N THR A 144 65.69 19.53 35.81
CA THR A 144 65.84 19.89 37.22
C THR A 144 67.05 19.17 37.86
N TYR A 145 67.43 19.62 39.01
CA TYR A 145 68.49 18.94 39.80
C TYR A 145 68.01 17.50 40.24
N ARG A 146 66.74 17.22 40.23
CA ARG A 146 66.24 15.87 40.51
C ARG A 146 66.65 14.84 39.44
N ASP A 147 66.78 15.28 38.20
CA ASP A 147 67.19 14.40 37.08
C ASP A 147 68.67 14.03 37.25
N ILE A 148 69.48 14.96 37.70
CA ILE A 148 70.86 14.67 38.06
C ILE A 148 70.99 13.73 39.25
N THR A 149 70.14 13.91 40.25
CA THR A 149 70.10 13.02 41.41
C THR A 149 69.65 11.61 41.05
N TYR A 150 68.65 11.53 40.15
CA TYR A 150 68.24 10.26 39.65
C TYR A 150 69.35 9.55 38.87
N PHE A 151 70.00 10.24 37.94
CA PHE A 151 71.09 9.68 37.19
C PHE A 151 72.22 9.18 38.12
N LYS A 152 72.60 9.96 39.11
CA LYS A 152 73.64 9.59 40.07
C LYS A 152 73.27 8.30 40.84
N THR A 153 72.04 8.17 41.22
CA THR A 153 71.59 7.07 42.11
C THR A 153 71.40 5.77 41.38
N TYR A 154 70.85 5.84 40.17
CA TYR A 154 70.28 4.63 39.46
C TYR A 154 71.00 4.31 38.16
N VAL A 155 71.67 5.31 37.51
CA VAL A 155 72.16 5.13 36.12
C VAL A 155 73.71 5.10 36.09
N ALA A 156 74.33 5.96 36.82
CA ALA A 156 75.81 6.20 36.71
C ALA A 156 76.61 4.94 37.01
N LYS A 157 76.22 4.18 37.99
CA LYS A 157 76.96 2.97 38.41
C LYS A 157 76.88 1.87 37.33
N ASP A 158 75.74 1.63 36.79
CA ASP A 158 75.53 0.61 35.75
C ASP A 158 76.33 0.96 34.49
N LEU A 159 76.30 2.25 34.08
CA LEU A 159 77.07 2.71 32.94
C LEU A 159 78.55 2.59 33.11
N LEU A 160 79.05 2.84 34.33
CA LEU A 160 80.51 2.71 34.59
C LEU A 160 80.98 1.26 34.61
N GLU A 161 80.14 0.34 35.10
CA GLU A 161 80.45 -1.09 35.08
C GLU A 161 80.51 -1.63 33.64
N GLU A 162 79.67 -1.13 32.71
CA GLU A 162 79.61 -1.53 31.33
C GLU A 162 80.48 -0.70 30.38
N MET A 163 81.26 0.24 30.88
CA MET A 163 81.99 1.23 30.09
C MET A 163 82.94 0.62 29.07
N ASP A 164 83.58 -0.50 29.38
CA ASP A 164 84.49 -1.17 28.45
C ASP A 164 83.81 -1.89 27.30
N ASP A 165 82.54 -2.24 27.49
CA ASP A 165 81.70 -2.87 26.47
C ASP A 165 80.98 -1.85 25.58
N LEU A 166 80.88 -0.59 26.04
CA LEU A 166 80.36 0.54 25.28
C LEU A 166 81.36 0.99 24.22
N ASP A 167 81.02 0.85 22.98
CA ASP A 167 81.84 1.35 21.85
C ASP A 167 81.83 2.90 21.84
N THR A 168 82.59 3.52 20.94
CA THR A 168 82.58 4.97 20.66
C THR A 168 81.31 5.45 20.00
N ARG A 169 80.37 4.52 19.76
CA ARG A 169 79.07 4.79 19.17
C ARG A 169 78.11 5.37 20.21
N THR A 170 77.07 6.01 19.71
CA THR A 170 75.95 6.46 20.55
C THR A 170 74.95 5.35 20.71
N GLU A 171 74.65 5.04 21.95
CA GLU A 171 73.60 4.05 22.32
C GLU A 171 72.43 4.75 23.00
N LEU A 172 71.22 4.24 22.78
CA LEU A 172 70.02 4.62 23.52
C LEU A 172 69.75 3.57 24.61
N ARG A 173 69.47 4.02 25.82
CA ARG A 173 69.07 3.17 26.95
C ARG A 173 67.90 3.79 27.69
N SER A 174 67.01 2.97 28.14
CA SER A 174 65.88 3.39 28.95
C SER A 174 66.05 2.94 30.40
N TYR A 175 65.83 3.84 31.34
CA TYR A 175 65.83 3.59 32.77
C TYR A 175 64.54 4.15 33.37
N ASP A 176 63.65 3.30 33.80
CA ASP A 176 62.40 3.65 34.47
C ASP A 176 61.61 4.77 33.74
N GLY A 177 61.46 4.62 32.42
CA GLY A 177 60.73 5.58 31.59
C GLY A 177 61.51 6.84 31.20
N ARG A 178 62.80 6.91 31.46
CA ARG A 178 63.72 7.97 31.02
C ARG A 178 64.65 7.46 29.94
N LEU A 179 64.76 8.20 28.86
CA LEU A 179 65.56 7.80 27.71
C LEU A 179 66.89 8.57 27.70
N TYR A 180 67.97 7.81 27.77
CA TYR A 180 69.31 8.35 27.75
C TYR A 180 70.01 8.03 26.44
N MET A 181 70.66 9.04 25.87
CA MET A 181 71.60 8.87 24.78
C MET A 181 73.03 8.89 25.35
N ILE A 182 73.71 7.76 25.25
CA ILE A 182 74.98 7.49 25.95
C ILE A 182 76.08 7.38 24.92
N ARG A 183 77.23 7.97 25.25
CA ARG A 183 78.45 7.94 24.43
C ARG A 183 79.70 7.89 25.27
N ASN A 184 80.61 6.97 24.91
CA ASN A 184 81.98 7.00 25.47
C ASN A 184 82.79 8.11 24.85
N LEU A 185 83.51 8.89 25.73
CA LEU A 185 84.57 9.78 25.33
C LEU A 185 85.91 9.05 25.46
N VAL A 186 86.71 9.08 24.39
CA VAL A 186 87.93 8.29 24.28
C VAL A 186 89.14 9.20 24.11
N ASP A 187 90.25 8.69 24.61
CA ASP A 187 91.55 9.35 24.42
C ASP A 187 92.06 9.16 22.96
N SER A 188 93.29 9.61 22.69
CA SER A 188 93.95 9.48 21.38
C SER A 188 94.29 8.04 21.01
N LYS A 189 94.20 7.09 21.95
CA LYS A 189 94.47 5.66 21.77
C LYS A 189 93.16 4.84 21.79
N PHE A 190 91.99 5.51 21.74
CA PHE A 190 90.67 4.93 21.80
C PHE A 190 90.34 4.27 23.16
N HIS A 191 91.04 4.61 24.27
CA HIS A 191 90.62 4.13 25.58
C HIS A 191 89.57 5.06 26.16
N PRO A 192 88.43 4.47 26.67
CA PRO A 192 87.37 5.29 27.25
C PRO A 192 87.77 5.90 28.57
N PHE A 193 87.65 7.23 28.71
CA PHE A 193 88.00 7.94 29.92
C PHE A 193 86.79 8.59 30.62
N ALA A 194 85.70 8.83 29.88
CA ALA A 194 84.50 9.38 30.44
C ALA A 194 83.27 8.92 29.66
N ILE A 195 82.10 8.91 30.31
CA ILE A 195 80.83 8.67 29.72
C ILE A 195 80.01 9.94 29.71
N LEU A 196 79.49 10.30 28.54
CA LEU A 196 78.49 11.34 28.37
C LEU A 196 77.11 10.68 28.27
N ALA A 197 76.23 11.08 29.15
CA ALA A 197 74.85 10.64 29.14
C ALA A 197 73.89 11.84 28.99
N ILE A 198 73.22 11.93 27.88
CA ILE A 198 72.25 12.98 27.56
C ILE A 198 70.86 12.40 27.86
N GLU A 199 70.15 12.87 28.86
CA GLU A 199 68.78 12.63 29.11
C GLU A 199 67.96 13.40 28.10
N LEU A 200 67.19 12.68 27.28
CA LEU A 200 66.35 13.25 26.23
C LEU A 200 65.11 13.87 26.82
N ASN A 201 64.66 14.95 26.22
CA ASN A 201 63.40 15.56 26.62
C ASN A 201 62.21 14.72 26.09
N GLU A 202 61.50 14.02 27.00
CA GLU A 202 60.37 13.13 26.68
C GLU A 202 59.24 13.88 26.00
N GLU A 203 58.88 15.06 26.51
CA GLU A 203 57.79 15.87 25.94
C GLU A 203 58.10 16.29 24.51
N SER A 204 59.33 16.72 24.24
CA SER A 204 59.77 17.11 22.88
C SER A 204 59.71 15.94 21.91
N LEU A 205 60.17 14.74 22.30
CA LEU A 205 60.14 13.54 21.47
C LEU A 205 58.73 13.06 21.19
N MET A 206 57.89 13.05 22.21
CA MET A 206 56.53 12.56 22.12
C MET A 206 55.57 13.56 21.44
N GLU A 207 55.90 14.85 21.42
CA GLU A 207 55.05 15.89 20.83
C GLU A 207 54.77 15.63 19.35
N SER A 208 55.76 15.09 18.63
CA SER A 208 55.59 14.72 17.23
C SER A 208 54.47 13.70 17.04
N LEU A 209 54.30 12.72 17.97
CA LEU A 209 53.27 11.68 17.92
C LEU A 209 51.86 12.23 18.17
N LYS A 210 51.74 13.37 18.90
CA LYS A 210 50.45 14.07 19.06
C LYS A 210 49.87 14.58 17.74
N SER A 211 50.75 14.77 16.74
CA SER A 211 50.32 15.20 15.42
C SER A 211 49.67 14.09 14.56
N VAL A 212 49.68 12.84 15.04
CA VAL A 212 49.07 11.72 14.37
C VAL A 212 47.54 11.91 14.36
N TRP A 213 46.97 11.75 13.20
CA TRP A 213 45.53 11.97 13.06
C TRP A 213 44.70 11.00 13.91
N GLY A 214 43.86 11.53 14.78
CA GLY A 214 43.08 10.75 15.74
C GLY A 214 43.84 10.34 16.99
N TYR A 215 44.98 10.99 17.29
CA TYR A 215 45.79 10.71 18.49
C TYR A 215 44.91 10.70 19.77
N GLU A 216 45.08 9.69 20.59
CA GLU A 216 44.56 9.62 21.97
C GLU A 216 45.68 9.45 22.99
N ASN A 217 46.58 8.50 22.77
CA ASN A 217 47.71 8.23 23.62
C ASN A 217 48.88 7.65 22.80
N ALA A 218 50.11 7.69 23.33
CA ALA A 218 51.27 7.09 22.69
C ALA A 218 52.25 6.51 23.70
N VAL A 219 52.87 5.41 23.30
CA VAL A 219 53.97 4.76 24.03
C VAL A 219 55.07 4.40 23.05
N VAL A 220 56.29 4.54 23.52
CA VAL A 220 57.51 4.21 22.75
C VAL A 220 58.24 3.08 23.48
N TYR A 221 58.63 2.06 22.72
CA TYR A 221 59.39 0.91 23.18
C TYR A 221 60.79 0.96 22.55
N LEU A 222 61.82 0.72 23.36
CA LEU A 222 63.20 0.55 22.91
C LEU A 222 63.57 -0.94 22.95
N ASP A 223 63.93 -1.50 21.81
CA ASP A 223 64.27 -2.92 21.64
C ASP A 223 63.26 -3.88 22.31
N GLY A 224 61.99 -3.54 22.16
CA GLY A 224 60.86 -4.33 22.71
C GLY A 224 60.53 -4.08 24.18
N THR A 225 61.30 -3.25 24.87
CA THR A 225 61.06 -2.86 26.25
C THR A 225 60.45 -1.48 26.36
N TYR A 226 59.61 -1.24 27.35
CA TYR A 226 59.00 0.07 27.60
C TYR A 226 60.06 1.15 27.76
N ALA A 227 59.93 2.25 27.05
CA ALA A 227 60.87 3.38 27.09
C ALA A 227 60.22 4.68 27.55
N LEU A 228 59.13 5.11 26.91
CA LEU A 228 58.49 6.41 27.18
C LEU A 228 56.96 6.29 27.06
N SER A 229 56.24 7.08 27.88
CA SER A 229 54.78 7.27 27.75
C SER A 229 54.41 8.68 28.19
N MET A 230 53.39 9.28 27.56
CA MET A 230 52.99 10.66 27.89
C MET A 230 52.06 10.77 29.10
N GLU A 231 51.24 9.80 29.40
CA GLU A 231 50.25 9.88 30.48
C GLU A 231 50.19 8.58 31.28
N GLY A 232 51.30 8.16 31.93
CA GLY A 232 51.24 7.05 32.93
C GLY A 232 50.56 5.76 32.48
N GLY A 233 50.46 5.56 31.18
CA GLY A 233 49.82 4.38 30.59
C GLY A 233 50.79 3.23 30.58
N ASP A 234 50.69 2.39 31.62
CA ASP A 234 51.37 1.10 31.64
C ASP A 234 50.77 0.24 30.51
N SER A 235 51.57 -0.05 29.51
CA SER A 235 51.38 -1.00 28.41
C SER A 235 50.13 -0.77 27.53
N LEU A 236 50.28 -0.02 26.47
CA LEU A 236 49.44 -0.18 25.30
C LEU A 236 49.63 -1.58 24.68
N HIS A 237 48.68 -2.03 23.90
CA HIS A 237 48.67 -3.35 23.27
C HIS A 237 49.91 -3.61 22.39
N TYR A 238 50.99 -4.03 23.03
CA TYR A 238 52.28 -4.29 22.40
C TYR A 238 52.90 -5.57 22.98
N GLY A 239 53.09 -6.58 22.13
CA GLY A 239 53.63 -7.88 22.51
C GLY A 239 54.45 -8.49 21.37
N GLU A 240 54.84 -9.76 21.53
CA GLU A 240 55.67 -10.46 20.53
C GLU A 240 55.03 -10.47 19.12
N GLU A 241 53.69 -10.54 19.02
CA GLU A 241 53.00 -10.53 17.74
C GLU A 241 53.22 -9.19 17.00
N GLN A 242 53.06 -8.06 17.72
CA GLN A 242 53.24 -6.73 17.14
C GLN A 242 54.70 -6.47 16.78
N GLN A 243 55.65 -6.95 17.61
CA GLN A 243 57.09 -6.87 17.32
C GLN A 243 57.46 -7.62 16.03
N ASN A 244 56.95 -8.83 15.88
CA ASN A 244 57.19 -9.65 14.68
C ASN A 244 56.56 -8.98 13.42
N ARG A 245 55.38 -8.44 13.53
CA ARG A 245 54.75 -7.70 12.44
C ARG A 245 55.52 -6.44 12.06
N LEU A 246 56.06 -5.71 13.04
CA LEU A 246 56.94 -4.55 12.81
C LEU A 246 58.30 -4.95 12.21
N ALA A 247 58.77 -6.16 12.48
CA ALA A 247 59.99 -6.68 11.86
C ALA A 247 59.82 -6.96 10.35
N GLU A 248 58.60 -7.38 9.96
CA GLU A 248 58.25 -7.63 8.56
C GLU A 248 57.84 -6.38 7.81
N ASN A 249 57.07 -5.51 8.48
CA ASN A 249 56.57 -4.25 7.91
C ASN A 249 56.85 -3.12 8.87
N ASP A 250 57.63 -2.15 8.47
CA ASP A 250 58.08 -1.02 9.33
C ASP A 250 56.92 -0.17 9.90
N SER A 251 55.70 -0.35 9.39
CA SER A 251 54.49 0.28 9.94
C SER A 251 53.24 -0.52 9.59
N PHE A 252 52.25 -0.53 10.47
CA PHE A 252 50.91 -1.07 10.21
C PHE A 252 49.88 -0.43 11.14
N ILE A 253 48.58 -0.55 10.71
CA ILE A 253 47.44 -0.16 11.52
C ILE A 253 46.75 -1.44 11.99
N GLU A 254 46.46 -1.52 13.27
CA GLU A 254 45.63 -2.54 13.86
C GLU A 254 44.24 -1.97 14.13
N HIS A 255 43.28 -2.45 13.31
CA HIS A 255 41.91 -1.98 13.45
C HIS A 255 41.25 -2.64 14.66
N ALA A 256 40.50 -1.83 15.40
CA ALA A 256 39.81 -2.27 16.60
C ALA A 256 38.82 -3.42 16.36
N SER A 257 38.96 -4.44 17.15
CA SER A 257 37.96 -5.52 17.26
C SER A 257 37.00 -5.23 18.42
N GLY A 258 35.70 -5.03 18.13
CA GLY A 258 34.71 -4.76 19.19
C GLY A 258 34.71 -3.30 19.70
N ARG A 259 34.94 -3.10 21.01
CA ARG A 259 34.92 -1.77 21.66
C ARG A 259 36.30 -1.16 21.88
N GLN A 260 37.38 -1.83 21.48
CA GLN A 260 38.76 -1.33 21.66
C GLN A 260 39.09 -0.20 20.69
N ASN A 261 40.06 0.62 21.04
CA ASN A 261 40.61 1.64 20.17
C ASN A 261 41.51 1.02 19.10
N PRO A 262 41.64 1.62 17.92
CA PRO A 262 42.60 1.18 16.92
C PRO A 262 43.99 1.71 17.28
N TYR A 263 45.03 1.00 16.84
CA TYR A 263 46.41 1.35 17.07
C TYR A 263 47.16 1.51 15.77
N VAL A 264 48.13 2.44 15.72
CA VAL A 264 49.09 2.52 14.64
C VAL A 264 50.49 2.32 15.19
N TYR A 265 51.23 1.49 14.51
CA TYR A 265 52.58 1.08 14.89
C TYR A 265 53.56 1.57 13.84
N LYS A 266 54.77 2.07 14.30
CA LYS A 266 55.85 2.46 13.43
C LYS A 266 57.19 2.13 14.08
N ARG A 267 58.09 1.44 13.35
CA ARG A 267 59.46 1.15 13.75
C ARG A 267 60.42 2.16 13.16
N LEU A 268 61.21 2.75 14.02
CA LEU A 268 62.40 3.54 13.68
C LEU A 268 63.64 2.65 13.87
N LYS A 269 64.41 2.47 12.82
CA LYS A 269 65.66 1.70 12.87
C LYS A 269 66.82 2.64 13.13
N LEU A 270 67.38 2.56 14.32
CA LEU A 270 68.58 3.25 14.70
C LEU A 270 69.79 2.31 14.45
N TYR A 271 71.01 2.85 14.54
CA TYR A 271 72.22 2.06 14.20
C TYR A 271 72.38 0.77 15.01
N HIS A 272 71.96 0.74 16.29
CA HIS A 272 72.14 -0.39 17.20
C HIS A 272 70.90 -0.79 17.96
N SER A 273 69.83 -0.06 17.80
CA SER A 273 68.57 -0.29 18.50
C SER A 273 67.37 0.00 17.61
N THR A 274 66.24 -0.48 18.03
CA THR A 274 64.95 -0.22 17.36
C THR A 274 64.04 0.53 18.30
N LEU A 275 63.39 1.57 17.79
CA LEU A 275 62.42 2.34 18.55
C LEU A 275 61.04 2.10 17.93
N ASP A 276 60.16 1.42 18.67
CA ASP A 276 58.83 1.14 18.22
C ASP A 276 57.82 2.10 18.83
N CYS A 277 57.26 2.92 17.98
CA CYS A 277 56.23 3.90 18.36
C CYS A 277 54.84 3.28 18.20
N VAL A 278 54.05 3.29 19.26
CA VAL A 278 52.67 2.83 19.29
C VAL A 278 51.79 4.00 19.66
N VAL A 279 50.84 4.31 18.75
CA VAL A 279 49.89 5.40 18.98
C VAL A 279 48.48 4.80 19.01
N GLU A 280 47.80 5.03 20.12
CA GLU A 280 46.38 4.75 20.28
C GLU A 280 45.58 5.85 19.64
N LEU A 281 44.55 5.47 18.89
CA LEU A 281 43.71 6.38 18.13
C LEU A 281 42.31 6.48 18.72
N ASP A 282 41.77 7.67 18.89
CA ASP A 282 40.38 7.87 19.31
C ASP A 282 39.41 7.30 18.25
N ARG A 283 38.80 6.23 18.65
CA ARG A 283 37.78 5.54 17.84
C ARG A 283 36.65 6.47 17.42
N SER A 284 36.23 7.36 18.32
CA SER A 284 35.06 8.22 18.05
C SER A 284 35.38 9.26 16.96
N ALA A 285 36.59 9.79 16.97
CA ALA A 285 37.07 10.72 15.95
C ALA A 285 37.25 10.04 14.59
N ILE A 286 37.85 8.84 14.58
CA ILE A 286 38.12 8.09 13.35
C ILE A 286 36.85 7.62 12.66
N TYR A 287 35.90 7.07 13.42
CA TYR A 287 34.68 6.50 12.84
C TYR A 287 33.50 7.48 12.77
N ALA A 288 33.65 8.73 13.20
CA ALA A 288 32.59 9.74 13.13
C ALA A 288 32.08 9.97 11.71
N GLU A 289 32.99 10.07 10.75
CA GLU A 289 32.61 10.25 9.33
C GLU A 289 31.89 9.04 8.77
N ILE A 290 32.33 7.83 9.11
CA ILE A 290 31.69 6.57 8.69
C ILE A 290 30.29 6.46 9.27
N LYS A 291 30.11 6.83 10.53
CA LYS A 291 28.81 6.87 11.19
C LYS A 291 27.87 7.86 10.49
N THR A 292 28.37 9.03 10.16
CA THR A 292 27.60 10.05 9.43
C THR A 292 27.15 9.54 8.05
N ILE A 293 28.06 8.90 7.31
CA ILE A 293 27.73 8.29 6.00
C ILE A 293 26.63 7.26 6.16
N ARG A 294 26.73 6.32 7.11
CA ARG A 294 25.70 5.32 7.37
C ARG A 294 24.35 5.93 7.70
N TYR A 295 24.33 7.01 8.50
CA TYR A 295 23.08 7.72 8.81
C TYR A 295 22.46 8.36 7.57
N VAL A 296 23.24 9.03 6.73
CA VAL A 296 22.73 9.66 5.51
C VAL A 296 22.11 8.64 4.57
N TYR A 297 22.81 7.53 4.28
CA TYR A 297 22.28 6.47 3.43
C TYR A 297 21.11 5.72 4.07
N GLY A 298 21.11 5.55 5.40
CA GLY A 298 19.98 5.01 6.15
C GLY A 298 18.74 5.89 6.05
N ILE A 299 18.89 7.20 6.21
CA ILE A 299 17.83 8.19 6.05
C ILE A 299 17.26 8.15 4.63
N LEU A 300 18.13 8.12 3.61
CA LEU A 300 17.71 8.00 2.20
C LEU A 300 16.89 6.74 1.95
N ALA A 301 17.29 5.60 2.53
CA ALA A 301 16.54 4.34 2.44
C ALA A 301 15.16 4.44 3.12
N VAL A 302 15.09 5.09 4.29
CA VAL A 302 13.82 5.30 5.01
C VAL A 302 12.89 6.22 4.22
N PHE A 303 13.41 7.30 3.60
CA PHE A 303 12.61 8.19 2.76
C PHE A 303 12.09 7.54 1.48
N ALA A 304 12.72 6.46 1.01
CA ALA A 304 12.21 5.70 -0.13
C ALA A 304 10.87 5.00 0.15
N LEU A 305 10.57 4.60 1.38
CA LEU A 305 9.31 3.93 1.76
C LEU A 305 8.07 4.81 1.58
N PRO A 306 8.01 6.05 2.15
CA PRO A 306 6.87 6.94 1.91
C PRO A 306 6.72 7.31 0.43
N LEU A 307 7.79 7.39 -0.35
CA LEU A 307 7.72 7.63 -1.78
C LEU A 307 6.97 6.50 -2.50
N VAL A 308 7.27 5.23 -2.19
CA VAL A 308 6.52 4.07 -2.71
C VAL A 308 5.05 4.15 -2.33
N PHE A 309 4.75 4.52 -1.08
CA PHE A 309 3.37 4.68 -0.61
C PHE A 309 2.63 5.80 -1.35
N ILE A 310 3.27 6.94 -1.57
CA ILE A 310 2.70 8.06 -2.34
C ILE A 310 2.41 7.63 -3.77
N ILE A 311 3.37 6.98 -4.45
CA ILE A 311 3.19 6.51 -5.83
C ILE A 311 2.09 5.45 -5.90
N TYR A 312 2.06 4.50 -4.94
CA TYR A 312 0.99 3.51 -4.84
C TYR A 312 -0.39 4.17 -4.72
N ASN A 313 -0.55 5.12 -3.80
CA ASN A 313 -1.81 5.84 -3.64
C ASN A 313 -2.19 6.64 -4.88
N PHE A 314 -1.21 7.28 -5.51
CA PHE A 314 -1.41 8.01 -6.77
C PHE A 314 -1.91 7.08 -7.88
N LEU A 315 -1.23 5.97 -8.13
CA LEU A 315 -1.62 4.99 -9.16
C LEU A 315 -2.97 4.35 -8.85
N ASN A 316 -3.22 4.00 -7.57
CA ASN A 316 -4.49 3.43 -7.18
C ASN A 316 -5.66 4.41 -7.38
N LYS A 317 -5.49 5.69 -6.98
CA LYS A 317 -6.54 6.71 -7.07
C LYS A 317 -6.73 7.22 -8.51
N ARG A 318 -5.62 7.41 -9.25
CA ARG A 318 -5.65 8.04 -10.58
C ARG A 318 -5.83 7.06 -11.73
N VAL A 319 -5.49 5.78 -11.54
CA VAL A 319 -5.55 4.80 -12.63
C VAL A 319 -6.46 3.62 -12.27
N ASN A 320 -6.16 2.94 -11.15
CA ASN A 320 -6.84 1.68 -10.83
C ASN A 320 -8.34 1.87 -10.53
N ARG A 321 -8.71 2.83 -9.68
CA ARG A 321 -10.12 3.08 -9.32
C ARG A 321 -10.95 3.47 -10.55
N PRO A 322 -10.58 4.45 -11.38
CA PRO A 322 -11.35 4.77 -12.58
C PRO A 322 -11.55 3.58 -13.52
N VAL A 323 -10.51 2.76 -13.72
CA VAL A 323 -10.62 1.54 -14.54
C VAL A 323 -11.60 0.54 -13.93
N GLN A 324 -11.57 0.35 -12.61
CA GLN A 324 -12.51 -0.56 -11.94
C GLN A 324 -13.97 -0.06 -12.02
N ASP A 325 -14.17 1.25 -11.92
CA ASP A 325 -15.51 1.85 -12.02
C ASP A 325 -16.03 1.73 -13.45
N LEU A 326 -15.19 1.92 -14.47
CA LEU A 326 -15.52 1.59 -15.86
C LEU A 326 -15.98 0.14 -16.02
N ILE A 327 -15.21 -0.81 -15.50
CA ILE A 327 -15.52 -2.23 -15.61
C ILE A 327 -16.89 -2.52 -14.98
N LYS A 328 -17.20 -1.96 -13.81
CA LYS A 328 -18.51 -2.13 -13.15
C LYS A 328 -19.67 -1.65 -14.03
N VAL A 329 -19.52 -0.46 -14.62
CA VAL A 329 -20.58 0.09 -15.50
C VAL A 329 -20.71 -0.70 -16.79
N PHE A 330 -19.60 -1.21 -17.35
CA PHE A 330 -19.69 -2.17 -18.47
C PHE A 330 -20.46 -3.43 -18.12
N ASP A 331 -20.25 -3.98 -16.90
CA ASP A 331 -20.99 -5.16 -16.45
C ASP A 331 -22.49 -4.85 -16.26
N VAL A 332 -22.87 -3.65 -15.81
CA VAL A 332 -24.26 -3.18 -15.71
C VAL A 332 -24.93 -3.11 -17.11
N VAL A 333 -24.23 -2.48 -18.07
CA VAL A 333 -24.74 -2.41 -19.46
C VAL A 333 -24.83 -3.81 -20.09
N ARG A 334 -23.87 -4.70 -19.79
CA ARG A 334 -23.90 -6.10 -20.25
C ARG A 334 -25.05 -6.89 -19.65
N ALA A 335 -25.49 -6.55 -18.42
CA ALA A 335 -26.67 -7.13 -17.79
C ALA A 335 -28.00 -6.66 -18.39
N GLY A 336 -27.98 -5.69 -19.34
CA GLY A 336 -29.17 -5.19 -20.03
C GLY A 336 -29.66 -3.82 -19.58
N GLU A 337 -28.98 -3.17 -18.64
CA GLU A 337 -29.33 -1.81 -18.18
C GLU A 337 -28.70 -0.77 -19.11
N TYR A 338 -29.27 -0.61 -20.29
CA TYR A 338 -28.80 0.35 -21.30
C TYR A 338 -29.10 1.80 -20.88
N GLY A 339 -28.21 2.72 -21.24
CA GLY A 339 -28.35 4.15 -20.92
C GLY A 339 -27.78 4.54 -19.56
N THR A 340 -27.13 3.63 -18.83
CA THR A 340 -26.38 3.93 -17.63
C THR A 340 -25.23 4.87 -18.00
N GLN A 341 -25.06 5.96 -17.24
CA GLN A 341 -24.01 6.94 -17.42
C GLN A 341 -22.97 6.84 -16.30
N ILE A 342 -21.75 7.21 -16.62
CA ILE A 342 -20.67 7.38 -15.67
C ILE A 342 -20.64 8.84 -15.26
N GLU A 343 -20.61 9.10 -13.95
CA GLU A 343 -20.52 10.45 -13.43
C GLU A 343 -19.19 10.64 -12.67
N ASN A 344 -18.50 11.74 -12.96
CA ASN A 344 -17.32 12.20 -12.21
C ASN A 344 -16.11 11.23 -12.18
N MET A 345 -15.85 10.51 -13.28
CA MET A 345 -14.64 9.67 -13.37
C MET A 345 -13.38 10.48 -13.68
N ALA A 346 -13.55 11.70 -14.16
CA ALA A 346 -12.50 12.49 -14.76
C ALA A 346 -11.55 13.13 -13.75
N ASN A 347 -10.39 12.49 -13.60
CA ASN A 347 -9.22 13.14 -13.01
C ASN A 347 -8.05 13.32 -14.02
N SER A 348 -8.27 12.93 -15.28
CA SER A 348 -7.34 13.17 -16.39
C SER A 348 -8.14 13.31 -17.69
N GLU A 349 -7.53 13.91 -18.70
CA GLU A 349 -8.13 14.16 -20.02
C GLU A 349 -8.52 12.85 -20.71
N GLU A 350 -7.68 11.81 -20.56
CA GLU A 350 -7.92 10.50 -21.15
C GLU A 350 -9.16 9.81 -20.56
N PHE A 351 -9.32 9.88 -19.25
CA PHE A 351 -10.50 9.32 -18.59
C PHE A 351 -11.76 10.14 -18.86
N TYR A 352 -11.65 11.45 -19.02
CA TYR A 352 -12.76 12.30 -19.45
C TYR A 352 -13.26 11.87 -20.84
N HIS A 353 -12.36 11.70 -21.80
CA HIS A 353 -12.73 11.24 -23.14
C HIS A 353 -13.32 9.82 -23.14
N MET A 354 -12.83 8.95 -22.26
CA MET A 354 -13.42 7.61 -22.08
C MET A 354 -14.84 7.68 -21.51
N GLU A 355 -15.07 8.53 -20.50
CA GLU A 355 -16.38 8.80 -19.91
C GLU A 355 -17.36 9.32 -20.96
N GLU A 356 -16.99 10.36 -21.70
CA GLU A 356 -17.81 10.97 -22.76
C GLU A 356 -18.15 9.95 -23.84
N SER A 357 -17.15 9.21 -24.34
CA SER A 357 -17.33 8.18 -25.36
C SER A 357 -18.24 7.04 -24.90
N PHE A 358 -18.04 6.61 -23.65
CA PHE A 358 -18.89 5.57 -23.06
C PHE A 358 -20.33 6.06 -22.89
N ASN A 359 -20.54 7.24 -22.33
CA ASN A 359 -21.86 7.82 -22.10
C ASN A 359 -22.63 8.00 -23.42
N TYR A 360 -21.94 8.46 -24.45
CA TYR A 360 -22.50 8.54 -25.82
C TYR A 360 -22.90 7.16 -26.34
N MET A 361 -22.02 6.18 -26.26
CA MET A 361 -22.31 4.80 -26.71
C MET A 361 -23.48 4.18 -25.92
N SER A 362 -23.50 4.34 -24.60
CA SER A 362 -24.58 3.81 -23.74
C SER A 362 -25.93 4.43 -24.06
N SER A 363 -25.95 5.75 -24.32
CA SER A 363 -27.15 6.47 -24.76
C SER A 363 -27.65 5.98 -26.14
N GLN A 364 -26.75 5.78 -27.09
CA GLN A 364 -27.07 5.23 -28.41
C GLN A 364 -27.63 3.81 -28.33
N LEU A 365 -27.02 2.97 -27.49
CA LEU A 365 -27.53 1.61 -27.25
C LEU A 365 -28.96 1.62 -26.70
N LYS A 366 -29.25 2.50 -25.73
CA LYS A 366 -30.61 2.66 -25.19
C LYS A 366 -31.60 3.09 -26.28
N GLN A 367 -31.26 4.11 -27.06
CA GLN A 367 -32.09 4.59 -28.15
C GLN A 367 -32.40 3.48 -29.17
N GLN A 368 -31.40 2.71 -29.58
CA GLN A 368 -31.56 1.62 -30.52
C GLN A 368 -32.46 0.50 -29.93
N PHE A 369 -32.25 0.17 -28.65
CA PHE A 369 -33.04 -0.84 -27.96
C PHE A 369 -34.52 -0.42 -27.86
N ASP A 370 -34.78 0.82 -27.41
CA ASP A 370 -36.13 1.38 -27.30
C ASP A 370 -36.83 1.41 -28.68
N LYS A 371 -36.10 1.78 -29.74
CA LYS A 371 -36.63 1.76 -31.10
C LYS A 371 -37.02 0.34 -31.55
N ILE A 372 -36.13 -0.65 -31.38
CA ILE A 372 -36.39 -2.04 -31.76
C ILE A 372 -37.59 -2.58 -30.96
N TYR A 373 -37.68 -2.27 -29.67
CA TYR A 373 -38.76 -2.68 -28.80
C TYR A 373 -40.13 -2.12 -29.26
N MET A 374 -40.17 -0.83 -29.62
CA MET A 374 -41.36 -0.18 -30.16
C MET A 374 -41.77 -0.74 -31.53
N GLU A 375 -40.79 -1.02 -32.40
CA GLU A 375 -41.05 -1.66 -33.71
C GLU A 375 -41.63 -3.08 -33.54
N GLU A 376 -41.11 -3.84 -32.55
CA GLU A 376 -41.65 -5.19 -32.25
C GLU A 376 -43.08 -5.16 -31.73
N ILE A 377 -43.40 -4.19 -30.84
CA ILE A 377 -44.76 -3.98 -30.36
C ILE A 377 -45.71 -3.63 -31.53
N ALA A 378 -45.31 -2.65 -32.35
CA ALA A 378 -46.10 -2.24 -33.51
C ALA A 378 -46.34 -3.41 -34.49
N LEU A 379 -45.33 -4.25 -34.71
CA LEU A 379 -45.47 -5.46 -35.53
C LEU A 379 -46.42 -6.48 -34.95
N ARG A 380 -46.38 -6.68 -33.62
CA ARG A 380 -47.33 -7.58 -32.92
C ARG A 380 -48.76 -7.07 -33.03
N ASP A 381 -48.97 -5.77 -32.80
CA ASP A 381 -50.29 -5.15 -32.91
C ASP A 381 -50.85 -5.24 -34.34
N ALA A 382 -50.02 -4.97 -35.34
CA ALA A 382 -50.38 -5.13 -36.75
C ALA A 382 -50.75 -6.60 -37.08
N LYS A 383 -50.01 -7.58 -36.56
CA LYS A 383 -50.35 -8.99 -36.73
C LYS A 383 -51.70 -9.35 -36.08
N ILE A 384 -51.96 -8.85 -34.86
CA ILE A 384 -53.23 -9.06 -34.16
C ILE A 384 -54.39 -8.46 -34.97
N MET A 385 -54.25 -7.23 -35.47
CA MET A 385 -55.23 -6.57 -36.32
C MET A 385 -55.49 -7.35 -37.62
N ALA A 386 -54.42 -7.80 -38.28
CA ALA A 386 -54.53 -8.60 -39.49
C ALA A 386 -55.26 -9.93 -39.27
N LEU A 387 -54.99 -10.64 -38.20
CA LEU A 387 -55.67 -11.87 -37.82
C LEU A 387 -57.16 -11.63 -37.50
N GLN A 388 -57.48 -10.53 -36.83
CA GLN A 388 -58.86 -10.17 -36.48
C GLN A 388 -59.69 -9.69 -37.68
N SER A 389 -59.05 -9.06 -38.69
CA SER A 389 -59.73 -8.63 -39.89
C SER A 389 -60.19 -9.79 -40.84
N GLN A 390 -59.70 -11.01 -40.58
CA GLN A 390 -60.11 -12.20 -41.33
C GLN A 390 -61.52 -12.62 -41.00
N ILE A 391 -62.11 -12.18 -39.86
CA ILE A 391 -63.51 -12.37 -39.57
C ILE A 391 -64.27 -11.17 -40.15
N ASN A 392 -65.05 -11.40 -41.21
CA ASN A 392 -65.86 -10.35 -41.83
C ASN A 392 -67.19 -10.16 -41.08
N PRO A 393 -67.31 -9.14 -40.19
CA PRO A 393 -68.56 -8.95 -39.41
C PRO A 393 -69.78 -8.70 -40.27
N HIS A 394 -69.56 -7.99 -41.37
CA HIS A 394 -70.60 -7.63 -42.29
C HIS A 394 -71.20 -8.89 -43.02
N PHE A 395 -70.29 -9.81 -43.35
CA PHE A 395 -70.76 -11.10 -43.94
C PHE A 395 -71.64 -11.91 -42.98
N LEU A 396 -71.25 -11.99 -41.70
CA LEU A 396 -71.98 -12.69 -40.68
C LEU A 396 -73.32 -12.02 -40.42
N ASN A 397 -73.42 -10.72 -40.28
CA ASN A 397 -74.65 -9.99 -40.06
C ASN A 397 -75.59 -10.14 -41.24
N ASN A 398 -75.09 -9.93 -42.48
CA ASN A 398 -75.89 -10.08 -43.68
C ASN A 398 -76.45 -11.53 -43.81
N THR A 399 -75.67 -12.55 -43.42
CA THR A 399 -76.09 -13.92 -43.45
C THR A 399 -77.25 -14.17 -42.46
N LEU A 400 -77.10 -13.64 -41.23
CA LEU A 400 -78.15 -13.71 -40.23
C LEU A 400 -79.43 -12.96 -40.64
N GLU A 401 -79.32 -11.80 -41.28
CA GLU A 401 -80.47 -11.08 -41.84
C GLU A 401 -81.19 -11.90 -42.86
N ILE A 402 -80.53 -12.54 -43.80
CA ILE A 402 -81.15 -13.41 -44.82
C ILE A 402 -81.89 -14.55 -44.14
N ILE A 403 -81.28 -15.19 -43.16
CA ILE A 403 -81.91 -16.30 -42.42
C ILE A 403 -83.13 -15.80 -41.62
N ASN A 404 -83.06 -14.60 -41.04
CA ASN A 404 -84.13 -13.95 -40.30
C ASN A 404 -85.36 -13.66 -41.25
N TRP A 405 -85.10 -13.10 -42.44
CA TRP A 405 -86.11 -12.89 -43.45
C TRP A 405 -86.77 -14.17 -43.86
N GLU A 406 -86.03 -15.24 -44.08
CA GLU A 406 -86.59 -16.57 -44.46
C GLU A 406 -87.45 -17.13 -43.33
N ALA A 407 -86.97 -16.99 -42.06
CA ALA A 407 -87.76 -17.42 -40.90
C ALA A 407 -89.06 -16.66 -40.76
N ARG A 408 -89.07 -15.34 -41.02
CA ARG A 408 -90.29 -14.50 -40.99
C ARG A 408 -91.29 -14.85 -42.14
N LEU A 409 -90.77 -15.03 -43.35
CA LEU A 409 -91.60 -15.39 -44.52
C LEU A 409 -92.31 -16.74 -44.32
N ASN A 410 -91.67 -17.66 -43.65
CA ASN A 410 -92.22 -18.97 -43.29
C ASN A 410 -93.09 -18.98 -42.02
N GLY A 411 -93.33 -17.78 -41.42
CA GLY A 411 -94.18 -17.67 -40.21
C GLY A 411 -93.47 -18.13 -38.93
N ASN A 412 -92.20 -18.43 -38.98
CA ASN A 412 -91.49 -18.98 -37.80
C ASN A 412 -90.92 -17.83 -36.97
N MET A 413 -91.80 -17.09 -36.30
CA MET A 413 -91.40 -15.93 -35.46
C MET A 413 -90.47 -16.32 -34.34
N ARG A 414 -90.50 -17.53 -33.84
CA ARG A 414 -89.57 -18.01 -32.80
C ARG A 414 -88.17 -18.08 -33.29
N VAL A 415 -87.91 -18.60 -34.48
CA VAL A 415 -86.57 -18.65 -35.08
C VAL A 415 -86.09 -17.23 -35.43
N SER A 416 -86.95 -16.37 -35.95
CA SER A 416 -86.69 -15.00 -36.24
C SER A 416 -86.14 -14.25 -34.99
N GLN A 417 -86.83 -14.34 -33.88
CA GLN A 417 -86.43 -13.72 -32.62
C GLN A 417 -85.12 -14.32 -32.08
N MET A 418 -84.86 -15.61 -32.27
CA MET A 418 -83.57 -16.22 -31.92
C MET A 418 -82.41 -15.66 -32.76
N ILE A 419 -82.62 -15.38 -34.04
CA ILE A 419 -81.66 -14.84 -34.95
C ILE A 419 -81.41 -13.36 -34.59
N GLU A 420 -82.43 -12.61 -34.28
CA GLU A 420 -82.31 -11.23 -33.77
C GLU A 420 -81.47 -11.18 -32.48
N ALA A 421 -81.78 -12.04 -31.54
CA ALA A 421 -80.99 -12.14 -30.30
C ALA A 421 -79.53 -12.53 -30.57
N LEU A 422 -79.28 -13.48 -31.50
CA LEU A 422 -77.89 -13.81 -31.89
C LEU A 422 -77.16 -12.65 -32.58
N SER A 423 -77.87 -11.90 -33.43
CA SER A 423 -77.26 -10.68 -34.08
C SER A 423 -76.90 -9.63 -33.06
N THR A 424 -77.73 -9.35 -32.05
CA THR A 424 -77.47 -8.45 -30.96
C THR A 424 -76.20 -8.87 -30.17
N MET A 425 -76.06 -10.15 -29.88
CA MET A 425 -74.85 -10.67 -29.17
C MET A 425 -73.60 -10.61 -30.03
N LEU A 426 -73.69 -10.87 -31.33
CA LEU A 426 -72.56 -10.69 -32.26
C LEU A 426 -72.17 -9.23 -32.39
N GLU A 427 -73.12 -8.32 -32.46
CA GLU A 427 -72.88 -6.89 -32.52
C GLU A 427 -72.16 -6.40 -31.23
N ALA A 428 -72.56 -6.85 -30.06
CA ALA A 428 -71.87 -6.56 -28.79
C ALA A 428 -70.40 -6.94 -28.81
N THR A 429 -70.04 -8.10 -29.42
CA THR A 429 -68.65 -8.60 -29.45
C THR A 429 -67.81 -8.02 -30.57
N MET A 430 -68.45 -7.70 -31.73
CA MET A 430 -67.72 -7.27 -32.94
C MET A 430 -67.71 -5.78 -33.14
N ASN A 431 -68.65 -5.00 -32.60
CA ASN A 431 -68.71 -3.55 -32.75
C ASN A 431 -67.73 -2.86 -31.79
N ARG A 432 -66.51 -2.63 -32.25
CA ARG A 432 -65.50 -1.88 -31.52
C ARG A 432 -65.68 -0.38 -31.75
N LYS A 433 -66.74 0.20 -31.18
CA LYS A 433 -66.79 1.68 -31.09
C LYS A 433 -65.57 2.17 -30.30
N ALA A 434 -65.17 3.39 -30.58
CA ALA A 434 -64.01 4.02 -29.90
C ALA A 434 -64.24 4.23 -28.39
N ASP A 435 -65.50 4.15 -27.90
CA ASP A 435 -65.86 4.30 -26.49
C ASP A 435 -65.77 2.95 -25.76
N PRO A 436 -64.94 2.83 -24.73
CA PRO A 436 -64.83 1.60 -23.93
C PRO A 436 -65.99 1.40 -22.94
N TYR A 437 -67.02 2.23 -22.96
CA TYR A 437 -68.15 2.20 -22.04
C TYR A 437 -69.46 1.94 -22.79
N ASN A 438 -70.39 1.22 -22.15
CA ASN A 438 -71.78 1.12 -22.49
C ASN A 438 -72.66 1.65 -21.37
N THR A 439 -73.89 2.02 -21.67
CA THR A 439 -74.90 2.22 -20.62
C THR A 439 -75.28 0.88 -19.99
N VAL A 440 -75.77 0.88 -18.75
CA VAL A 440 -76.31 -0.30 -18.12
C VAL A 440 -77.48 -0.88 -18.95
N ALA A 441 -78.32 -0.01 -19.58
CA ALA A 441 -79.34 -0.42 -20.47
C ALA A 441 -78.86 -1.27 -21.65
N GLU A 442 -77.76 -0.80 -22.33
CA GLU A 442 -77.13 -1.54 -23.43
C GLU A 442 -76.54 -2.91 -22.98
N GLU A 443 -75.90 -2.96 -21.82
CA GLU A 443 -75.40 -4.22 -21.24
C GLU A 443 -76.55 -5.18 -20.90
N MET A 444 -77.66 -4.62 -20.38
CA MET A 444 -78.89 -5.45 -20.09
C MET A 444 -79.59 -5.96 -21.35
N GLU A 445 -79.55 -5.20 -22.46
CA GLU A 445 -80.07 -5.63 -23.75
C GLU A 445 -79.23 -6.84 -24.27
N TYR A 446 -77.90 -6.84 -24.11
CA TYR A 446 -77.12 -8.02 -24.49
C TYR A 446 -77.36 -9.22 -23.60
N VAL A 447 -77.61 -9.01 -22.31
CA VAL A 447 -78.02 -10.07 -21.40
C VAL A 447 -79.41 -10.59 -21.78
N ASP A 448 -80.32 -9.71 -22.14
CA ASP A 448 -81.71 -10.11 -22.56
C ASP A 448 -81.68 -10.93 -23.83
N ALA A 449 -80.90 -10.55 -24.81
CA ALA A 449 -80.68 -11.32 -26.02
C ALA A 449 -80.16 -12.75 -25.69
N TYR A 450 -79.19 -12.85 -24.81
CA TYR A 450 -78.65 -14.13 -24.36
C TYR A 450 -79.70 -14.94 -23.62
N LEU A 451 -80.42 -14.35 -22.66
CA LEU A 451 -81.50 -15.00 -21.90
C LEU A 451 -82.61 -15.49 -22.78
N TYR A 452 -82.97 -14.74 -23.83
CA TYR A 452 -84.01 -15.20 -24.78
C TYR A 452 -83.60 -16.51 -25.48
N ILE A 453 -82.36 -16.59 -25.95
CA ILE A 453 -81.84 -17.84 -26.58
C ILE A 453 -81.84 -18.98 -25.57
N ILE A 454 -81.42 -18.73 -24.34
CA ILE A 454 -81.43 -19.76 -23.28
C ILE A 454 -82.83 -20.22 -22.91
N THR A 455 -83.75 -19.30 -22.80
CA THR A 455 -85.20 -19.64 -22.52
C THR A 455 -85.79 -20.50 -23.64
N GLN A 456 -85.44 -20.17 -24.89
CA GLN A 456 -85.90 -21.00 -26.02
C GLN A 456 -85.30 -22.42 -26.05
N ARG A 457 -84.06 -22.54 -25.52
CA ARG A 457 -83.34 -23.82 -25.46
C ARG A 457 -83.82 -24.73 -24.33
N TYR A 458 -84.12 -24.16 -23.17
CA TYR A 458 -84.41 -24.92 -21.96
C TYR A 458 -85.94 -24.94 -21.60
N GLY A 459 -86.75 -24.02 -22.18
CA GLY A 459 -88.18 -23.91 -21.94
C GLY A 459 -88.52 -23.63 -20.49
N GLU A 460 -89.53 -24.30 -19.96
CA GLU A 460 -90.01 -24.13 -18.57
C GLU A 460 -88.99 -24.51 -17.48
N LYS A 461 -87.88 -25.13 -17.86
CA LYS A 461 -86.81 -25.53 -16.95
C LYS A 461 -85.90 -24.39 -16.56
N PHE A 462 -86.03 -23.22 -17.18
CA PHE A 462 -85.25 -22.04 -16.89
C PHE A 462 -86.17 -20.86 -16.58
N THR A 463 -85.96 -20.25 -15.43
CA THR A 463 -86.68 -19.05 -15.03
C THR A 463 -85.73 -17.95 -14.73
N CYS A 464 -86.00 -16.72 -15.19
CA CYS A 464 -85.22 -15.56 -14.91
C CYS A 464 -86.09 -14.45 -14.31
N ARG A 465 -85.62 -13.87 -13.18
CA ARG A 465 -86.28 -12.74 -12.54
C ARG A 465 -85.31 -11.57 -12.50
N LYS A 466 -85.82 -10.38 -12.81
CA LYS A 466 -85.03 -9.15 -12.79
C LYS A 466 -85.60 -8.20 -11.78
N GLU A 467 -84.74 -7.63 -10.96
CA GLU A 467 -85.04 -6.63 -9.96
C GLU A 467 -84.13 -5.43 -10.24
N ILE A 468 -84.56 -4.52 -11.12
CA ILE A 468 -83.72 -3.46 -11.68
C ILE A 468 -84.24 -2.10 -11.25
N ASP A 469 -83.38 -1.32 -10.67
CA ASP A 469 -83.62 0.14 -10.42
C ASP A 469 -83.48 0.85 -11.76
N GLU A 470 -84.59 1.28 -12.34
CA GLU A 470 -84.64 1.93 -13.67
C GLU A 470 -83.84 3.27 -13.68
N SER A 471 -83.70 3.89 -12.53
CA SER A 471 -82.93 5.14 -12.44
C SER A 471 -81.43 4.95 -12.76
N LEU A 472 -80.94 3.71 -12.75
CA LEU A 472 -79.53 3.38 -12.96
C LEU A 472 -79.23 2.93 -14.40
N LEU A 473 -80.20 2.79 -15.26
CA LEU A 473 -80.09 2.25 -16.63
C LEU A 473 -79.20 3.12 -17.54
N ASN A 474 -79.18 4.43 -17.31
CA ASN A 474 -78.42 5.36 -18.12
C ASN A 474 -76.97 5.53 -17.68
N TYR A 475 -76.55 4.87 -16.56
CA TYR A 475 -75.16 4.95 -16.11
C TYR A 475 -74.21 4.21 -17.05
N LYS A 476 -73.04 4.84 -17.33
CA LYS A 476 -72.00 4.24 -18.13
C LYS A 476 -71.14 3.27 -17.32
N ILE A 477 -71.02 2.04 -17.79
CA ILE A 477 -70.19 0.98 -17.22
C ILE A 477 -69.27 0.41 -18.29
N PRO A 478 -68.15 -0.23 -17.94
CA PRO A 478 -67.27 -0.85 -18.93
C PRO A 478 -68.05 -1.89 -19.76
N ARG A 479 -67.75 -1.93 -21.04
CA ARG A 479 -68.44 -2.85 -21.98
C ARG A 479 -68.17 -4.31 -21.61
N LEU A 480 -69.22 -5.20 -21.85
CA LEU A 480 -69.10 -6.62 -21.69
C LEU A 480 -68.61 -7.03 -20.28
N ILE A 481 -69.20 -6.44 -19.22
CA ILE A 481 -68.98 -6.88 -17.86
C ILE A 481 -70.14 -7.69 -17.29
N VAL A 482 -71.38 -7.46 -17.73
CA VAL A 482 -72.55 -8.12 -17.21
C VAL A 482 -72.80 -9.44 -17.95
N GLN A 483 -72.76 -9.42 -19.29
CA GLN A 483 -73.01 -10.57 -20.12
C GLN A 483 -72.15 -11.81 -19.80
N PRO A 484 -70.76 -11.67 -19.68
CA PRO A 484 -69.93 -12.85 -19.37
C PRO A 484 -70.26 -13.50 -18.01
N ILE A 485 -70.72 -12.70 -17.05
CA ILE A 485 -71.07 -13.19 -15.72
C ILE A 485 -72.40 -13.85 -15.72
N ALA A 486 -73.37 -13.32 -16.50
CA ALA A 486 -74.71 -13.99 -16.73
C ALA A 486 -74.51 -15.31 -17.46
N GLU A 487 -73.67 -15.33 -18.52
CA GLU A 487 -73.36 -16.59 -19.23
C GLU A 487 -72.78 -17.65 -18.29
N ASN A 488 -71.81 -17.25 -17.48
CA ASN A 488 -71.15 -18.11 -16.49
C ASN A 488 -72.16 -18.64 -15.42
N ALA A 489 -73.02 -17.75 -14.92
CA ALA A 489 -74.04 -18.11 -13.92
C ALA A 489 -75.06 -19.15 -14.46
N ILE A 490 -75.40 -19.02 -15.74
CA ILE A 490 -76.30 -19.96 -16.40
C ILE A 490 -75.60 -21.27 -16.73
N GLU A 491 -74.41 -21.23 -17.31
CA GLU A 491 -73.68 -22.45 -17.69
C GLU A 491 -73.43 -23.35 -16.46
N HIS A 492 -72.99 -22.71 -15.35
CA HIS A 492 -72.77 -23.46 -14.11
C HIS A 492 -74.05 -23.79 -13.35
N GLY A 493 -75.10 -22.97 -13.42
CA GLY A 493 -76.40 -23.22 -12.80
C GLY A 493 -77.16 -24.38 -13.45
N MET A 494 -77.14 -24.44 -14.79
CA MET A 494 -77.87 -25.45 -15.57
C MET A 494 -77.14 -26.78 -15.73
N SER A 495 -75.85 -26.86 -15.51
CA SER A 495 -75.02 -28.05 -15.75
C SER A 495 -75.36 -29.23 -14.80
N ILE A 496 -75.92 -28.97 -13.64
CA ILE A 496 -76.11 -29.95 -12.56
C ILE A 496 -77.57 -30.11 -12.14
N THR A 497 -78.36 -29.07 -12.21
CA THR A 497 -79.81 -29.10 -11.87
C THR A 497 -80.68 -29.11 -13.13
N ARG A 498 -81.75 -29.92 -13.17
CA ARG A 498 -82.66 -29.92 -14.30
C ARG A 498 -83.52 -28.64 -14.39
N GLU A 499 -83.51 -27.81 -13.35
CA GLU A 499 -84.26 -26.56 -13.26
C GLU A 499 -83.27 -25.45 -12.79
N GLY A 500 -83.11 -24.41 -13.61
CA GLY A 500 -82.23 -23.28 -13.34
C GLY A 500 -83.04 -22.02 -13.03
N GLU A 501 -82.68 -21.37 -11.95
CA GLU A 501 -83.23 -20.05 -11.60
C GLU A 501 -82.12 -19.05 -11.62
N LEU A 502 -82.35 -17.92 -12.33
CA LEU A 502 -81.41 -16.76 -12.37
C LEU A 502 -82.17 -15.54 -11.86
N VAL A 503 -81.51 -14.83 -10.92
CA VAL A 503 -82.01 -13.53 -10.45
C VAL A 503 -80.94 -12.48 -10.72
N ILE A 504 -81.29 -11.39 -11.42
CA ILE A 504 -80.41 -10.27 -11.70
C ILE A 504 -80.98 -9.10 -10.94
N ARG A 505 -80.14 -8.53 -10.07
CA ARG A 505 -80.43 -7.34 -9.28
C ARG A 505 -79.52 -6.21 -9.67
N LEU A 506 -80.08 -5.04 -9.87
CA LEU A 506 -79.36 -3.80 -10.10
C LEU A 506 -79.85 -2.74 -9.08
N TYR A 507 -78.92 -2.28 -8.23
CA TYR A 507 -79.28 -1.33 -7.21
C TYR A 507 -78.04 -0.45 -6.81
N ARG A 508 -78.32 0.66 -6.15
CA ARG A 508 -77.28 1.52 -5.62
C ARG A 508 -76.89 1.04 -4.21
N LYS A 509 -75.62 0.60 -4.03
CA LYS A 509 -75.13 0.11 -2.73
C LYS A 509 -74.69 1.24 -1.84
N ARG A 510 -74.11 2.31 -2.40
CA ARG A 510 -73.72 3.58 -1.79
C ARG A 510 -73.94 4.70 -2.81
N GLU A 511 -73.87 5.97 -2.38
CA GLU A 511 -74.05 7.11 -3.30
C GLU A 511 -73.11 7.06 -4.53
N ASP A 512 -71.93 6.53 -4.32
CA ASP A 512 -70.89 6.47 -5.33
C ASP A 512 -70.68 5.04 -5.94
N LEU A 513 -71.50 4.06 -5.54
CA LEU A 513 -71.23 2.65 -5.88
C LEU A 513 -72.49 1.93 -6.42
N LEU A 514 -72.41 1.51 -7.70
CA LEU A 514 -73.41 0.69 -8.36
C LEU A 514 -73.10 -0.79 -8.13
N CYS A 515 -74.16 -1.58 -7.84
CA CYS A 515 -74.07 -3.01 -7.62
C CYS A 515 -74.95 -3.72 -8.58
N ILE A 516 -74.35 -4.71 -9.32
CA ILE A 516 -75.10 -5.68 -10.15
C ILE A 516 -74.84 -7.04 -9.54
N GLU A 517 -75.91 -7.71 -9.10
CA GLU A 517 -75.85 -9.07 -8.60
C GLU A 517 -76.51 -10.02 -9.56
N ILE A 518 -75.87 -11.14 -9.82
CA ILE A 518 -76.34 -12.21 -10.62
C ILE A 518 -76.32 -13.46 -9.74
N GLU A 519 -77.50 -13.91 -9.35
CA GLU A 519 -77.75 -15.08 -8.48
C GLU A 519 -78.23 -16.24 -9.27
N ASN A 520 -77.67 -17.44 -9.08
CA ASN A 520 -78.18 -18.71 -9.57
C ASN A 520 -78.42 -19.66 -8.40
N ASN A 521 -79.36 -20.61 -8.58
CA ASN A 521 -79.79 -21.54 -7.56
C ASN A 521 -78.83 -22.70 -7.24
N ARG A 522 -77.58 -22.59 -7.63
CA ARG A 522 -76.52 -23.55 -7.31
C ARG A 522 -75.69 -23.08 -6.18
N ALA A 523 -75.27 -23.98 -5.28
CA ALA A 523 -74.26 -23.73 -4.28
C ALA A 523 -72.84 -23.93 -4.85
N LEU A 524 -71.92 -23.00 -4.52
CA LEU A 524 -70.50 -23.21 -4.75
C LEU A 524 -69.94 -24.17 -3.70
N SER A 525 -69.24 -25.20 -4.15
CA SER A 525 -68.47 -26.07 -3.26
C SER A 525 -67.24 -25.28 -2.65
N GLU A 526 -66.72 -25.74 -1.52
CA GLU A 526 -65.50 -25.15 -0.93
C GLU A 526 -64.35 -25.21 -1.92
N GLU A 527 -64.25 -26.23 -2.73
CA GLU A 527 -63.24 -26.42 -3.77
C GLU A 527 -63.37 -25.38 -4.89
N ASP A 528 -64.59 -25.08 -5.33
CA ASP A 528 -64.88 -24.07 -6.35
C ASP A 528 -64.63 -22.66 -5.81
N GLN A 529 -65.00 -22.39 -4.54
CA GLN A 529 -64.70 -21.12 -3.90
C GLN A 529 -63.18 -20.89 -3.83
N ALA A 530 -62.35 -21.89 -3.43
CA ALA A 530 -60.90 -21.79 -3.39
C ALA A 530 -60.31 -21.59 -4.80
N LYS A 531 -60.83 -22.24 -5.84
CA LYS A 531 -60.42 -22.04 -7.24
C LYS A 531 -60.74 -20.64 -7.73
N ILE A 532 -61.91 -20.10 -7.44
CA ILE A 532 -62.31 -18.73 -7.82
C ILE A 532 -61.45 -17.71 -7.08
N HIS A 533 -61.24 -17.87 -5.78
CA HIS A 533 -60.38 -16.99 -5.00
C HIS A 533 -58.93 -16.95 -5.53
N LYS A 534 -58.40 -18.10 -5.90
CA LYS A 534 -57.12 -18.24 -6.53
C LYS A 534 -57.07 -17.55 -7.90
N LEU A 535 -58.11 -17.73 -8.72
CA LEU A 535 -58.23 -17.14 -10.05
C LEU A 535 -58.24 -15.61 -10.02
N LEU A 536 -58.90 -15.00 -9.02
CA LEU A 536 -59.06 -13.56 -8.90
C LEU A 536 -57.85 -12.87 -8.26
N ASN A 537 -57.01 -13.57 -7.45
CA ASN A 537 -55.92 -12.98 -6.66
C ASN A 537 -54.49 -13.36 -7.08
N GLU A 538 -54.30 -14.39 -7.94
CA GLU A 538 -52.96 -14.80 -8.40
C GLU A 538 -52.64 -14.29 -9.80
N GLU A 539 -51.31 -14.15 -10.11
CA GLU A 539 -50.86 -13.76 -11.44
C GLU A 539 -51.20 -14.80 -12.53
N PRO A 540 -51.44 -14.36 -13.80
CA PRO A 540 -51.88 -15.26 -14.87
C PRO A 540 -50.83 -16.31 -15.24
N ASN A 541 -51.23 -17.59 -15.25
CA ASN A 541 -50.42 -18.67 -15.81
C ASN A 541 -51.02 -19.14 -17.16
N PRO A 542 -50.44 -18.72 -18.30
CA PRO A 542 -51.05 -18.95 -19.63
C PRO A 542 -51.18 -20.41 -20.05
N GLN A 543 -50.55 -21.34 -19.32
CA GLN A 543 -50.55 -22.77 -19.69
C GLN A 543 -51.64 -23.62 -19.04
N LYS A 544 -52.44 -23.06 -18.10
CA LYS A 544 -53.42 -23.82 -17.30
C LYS A 544 -54.87 -23.30 -17.29
N GLU A 545 -55.15 -22.20 -18.00
CA GLU A 545 -56.46 -21.55 -17.91
C GLU A 545 -57.45 -22.05 -19.00
N HIS A 546 -58.64 -22.52 -18.58
CA HIS A 546 -59.72 -22.81 -19.46
C HIS A 546 -60.42 -21.52 -19.93
N ARG A 547 -61.09 -21.54 -21.13
CA ARG A 547 -61.75 -20.36 -21.74
C ARG A 547 -62.76 -19.65 -20.80
N VAL A 548 -63.43 -20.39 -19.93
CA VAL A 548 -64.48 -19.87 -19.00
C VAL A 548 -63.84 -19.07 -17.88
N SER A 549 -62.66 -19.47 -17.37
CA SER A 549 -61.93 -18.78 -16.33
C SER A 549 -61.36 -17.45 -16.80
N LEU A 550 -61.05 -17.28 -18.09
CA LEU A 550 -60.56 -16.06 -18.70
C LEU A 550 -61.63 -14.93 -18.69
N GLY A 551 -62.90 -15.24 -18.88
CA GLY A 551 -63.99 -14.25 -18.88
C GLY A 551 -64.18 -13.58 -17.51
N ILE A 552 -64.27 -14.37 -16.46
CA ILE A 552 -64.46 -13.94 -15.08
C ILE A 552 -63.25 -13.03 -14.65
N ARG A 553 -62.04 -13.50 -14.91
CA ARG A 553 -60.82 -12.77 -14.56
C ARG A 553 -60.69 -11.45 -15.32
N ASN A 554 -60.99 -11.45 -16.62
CA ASN A 554 -60.93 -10.24 -17.44
C ASN A 554 -61.88 -9.16 -16.94
N VAL A 555 -63.09 -9.54 -16.48
CA VAL A 555 -64.07 -8.62 -15.90
C VAL A 555 -63.51 -8.01 -14.60
N ASP A 556 -63.00 -8.84 -13.68
CA ASP A 556 -62.43 -8.36 -12.41
C ASP A 556 -61.25 -7.43 -12.62
N GLN A 557 -60.24 -7.84 -13.43
CA GLN A 557 -59.07 -7.04 -13.72
C GLN A 557 -59.41 -5.70 -14.38
N ARG A 558 -60.38 -5.70 -15.33
CA ARG A 558 -60.82 -4.48 -16.00
C ARG A 558 -61.45 -3.52 -15.00
N LEU A 559 -62.33 -3.99 -14.12
CA LEU A 559 -62.99 -3.19 -13.10
C LEU A 559 -61.97 -2.60 -12.11
N ARG A 560 -61.05 -3.41 -11.63
CA ARG A 560 -59.99 -2.96 -10.70
C ARG A 560 -59.04 -1.96 -11.35
N MET A 561 -58.66 -2.17 -12.62
CA MET A 561 -57.80 -1.22 -13.35
C MET A 561 -58.49 0.14 -13.59
N MET A 562 -59.82 0.12 -13.87
CA MET A 562 -60.55 1.35 -14.21
C MET A 562 -61.04 2.14 -13.00
N TYR A 563 -61.35 1.45 -11.90
CA TYR A 563 -62.03 2.08 -10.73
C TYR A 563 -61.31 1.87 -9.38
N GLY A 564 -60.18 1.12 -9.40
CA GLY A 564 -59.42 0.85 -8.18
C GLY A 564 -59.83 -0.43 -7.43
N PRO A 565 -59.14 -0.78 -6.34
CA PRO A 565 -59.25 -2.06 -5.67
C PRO A 565 -60.60 -2.28 -4.94
N GLU A 566 -61.39 -1.22 -4.71
CA GLU A 566 -62.74 -1.33 -4.09
C GLU A 566 -63.79 -1.82 -5.07
N CYS A 567 -63.55 -1.72 -6.35
CA CYS A 567 -64.39 -2.21 -7.42
C CYS A 567 -63.88 -3.58 -7.94
N GLY A 568 -64.73 -4.38 -8.49
CA GLY A 568 -64.35 -5.71 -9.00
C GLY A 568 -65.51 -6.70 -8.98
N LEU A 569 -65.18 -7.96 -9.20
CA LEU A 569 -66.11 -9.08 -9.20
C LEU A 569 -65.92 -9.90 -7.92
N PHE A 570 -67.00 -10.12 -7.20
CA PHE A 570 -67.05 -10.93 -5.97
C PHE A 570 -68.05 -12.07 -6.16
N ILE A 571 -67.63 -13.31 -5.89
CA ILE A 571 -68.50 -14.50 -6.05
C ILE A 571 -68.53 -15.24 -4.72
N SER A 572 -69.75 -15.46 -4.18
CA SER A 572 -69.99 -16.12 -2.90
C SER A 572 -71.32 -16.80 -2.83
N ASN A 573 -71.50 -17.65 -1.83
CA ASN A 573 -72.84 -18.18 -1.53
C ASN A 573 -73.62 -17.22 -0.63
N ASN A 574 -74.98 -17.11 -0.92
CA ASN A 574 -75.87 -16.35 -0.01
C ASN A 574 -76.40 -17.30 1.09
N LYS A 575 -77.26 -16.76 1.96
CA LYS A 575 -77.91 -17.53 3.07
C LYS A 575 -78.74 -18.69 2.64
N ASN A 576 -79.24 -18.68 1.39
CA ASN A 576 -80.06 -19.77 0.80
C ASN A 576 -79.20 -20.81 0.08
N ASN A 577 -77.87 -20.69 0.22
CA ASN A 577 -76.92 -21.54 -0.45
C ASN A 577 -76.89 -21.40 -1.98
N HIS A 578 -77.27 -20.24 -2.51
CA HIS A 578 -77.19 -19.88 -3.93
C HIS A 578 -75.91 -19.13 -4.22
N THR A 579 -75.33 -19.31 -5.41
CA THR A 579 -74.18 -18.54 -5.85
C THR A 579 -74.59 -17.14 -6.29
N VAL A 580 -74.00 -16.15 -5.71
CA VAL A 580 -74.18 -14.76 -6.08
C VAL A 580 -72.83 -14.17 -6.60
N SER A 581 -72.85 -13.71 -7.85
CA SER A 581 -71.80 -12.96 -8.48
C SER A 581 -72.11 -11.46 -8.38
N THR A 582 -71.34 -10.72 -7.62
CA THR A 582 -71.56 -9.29 -7.34
C THR A 582 -70.51 -8.48 -8.12
N ILE A 583 -70.95 -7.64 -9.03
CA ILE A 583 -70.15 -6.67 -9.78
C ILE A 583 -70.30 -5.30 -9.09
N LEU A 584 -69.19 -4.73 -8.65
CA LEU A 584 -69.18 -3.40 -8.04
C LEU A 584 -68.49 -2.40 -8.99
N VAL A 585 -69.20 -1.34 -9.35
CA VAL A 585 -68.70 -0.29 -10.26
C VAL A 585 -68.88 1.07 -9.59
N LYS A 586 -67.83 1.90 -9.62
CA LYS A 586 -67.90 3.26 -9.09
C LYS A 586 -68.68 4.16 -10.04
N ILE A 587 -69.61 4.91 -9.52
CA ILE A 587 -70.37 5.93 -10.23
C ILE A 587 -69.47 7.18 -10.32
N ASP A 588 -69.04 7.55 -11.52
CA ASP A 588 -68.28 8.77 -11.75
C ASP A 588 -69.15 9.79 -12.51
N GLU A 589 -69.66 10.77 -11.80
CA GLU A 589 -70.51 11.82 -12.39
C GLU A 589 -69.86 12.59 -13.53
N ARG A 590 -68.52 12.64 -13.59
CA ARG A 590 -67.76 13.30 -14.70
C ARG A 590 -67.79 12.52 -16.01
N ARG A 591 -68.11 11.25 -15.99
CA ARG A 591 -68.15 10.37 -17.17
C ARG A 591 -69.55 10.20 -17.77
N GLN A 592 -70.55 10.92 -17.19
CA GLN A 592 -71.94 10.85 -17.65
C GLN A 592 -72.32 11.93 -18.67
N GLN A 593 -71.43 12.89 -18.89
CA GLN A 593 -71.52 13.85 -19.98
C GLN A 593 -70.72 13.35 -21.18
#